data_d9902ca303ced144972875b7c7d00811
#
_entry.id   d9902ca303ced144972875b7c7d00811
#
_cell.length_a   1.000
_cell.length_b   1.000
_cell.length_c   1.000
_cell.angle_alpha   90.00
_cell.angle_beta   90.00
_cell.angle_gamma   90.00
#
_symmetry.space_group_name_H-M   'P 1'
#
loop_
_entity.id
_entity.type
_entity.pdbx_description
1 polymer ?
#
loop_
_entity_poly.entity_id
_entity_poly.type
_entity_poly.pdbx_seq_one_letter_code
_entity_poly.pdbx_strand_id
1 'polypeptide(L)'
;MTPAPATFGAWMELRPGHGRQPDPAYYAERLEEAALVERLGLAAVWGSEHHAVEDGHLSQQLPFLAAVAARTSRVRLGTGVLLLPLYRPRDVAEQAGVVDLVAGGRLLLGFGAGYVEREFDAYGVDRSARGRLLEEKLTWLRRALAEGVAADGPDGTDLPVAPRSPQPGGPPLFLGGTAPRALDRVARLADGWFALGHYRWQKTADGWPVLAEALRRAGRPVDGFPVVVGVHLWVSDDPERAWATELGPAVAYQLDRYNDWATDRDRPRPEPIEAARLKRSAVLCDTGEGIVAALTGLQERLPFTHVCLWSRPSGIAHEAACANLERVAREVAPAFAGPAPPWRNPDATVGEVR
;
A
#
# COMPACT_ATOMS: atom_id res chain seq x y z
N MET A 1 15.79 -3.90 -22.86
CA MET A 1 14.41 -3.53 -23.28
C MET A 1 14.06 -2.18 -22.67
N THR A 2 13.20 -1.39 -23.32
CA THR A 2 12.69 -0.15 -22.72
C THR A 2 11.58 -0.50 -21.73
N PRO A 3 11.61 0.00 -20.48
CA PRO A 3 10.55 -0.31 -19.51
C PRO A 3 9.21 0.30 -19.94
N ALA A 4 8.12 -0.35 -19.55
CA ALA A 4 6.79 0.21 -19.74
C ALA A 4 6.56 1.39 -18.77
N PRO A 5 5.70 2.36 -19.15
CA PRO A 5 5.39 3.48 -18.26
C PRO A 5 4.89 3.04 -16.90
N ALA A 6 5.46 3.64 -15.84
CA ALA A 6 5.03 3.45 -14.48
C ALA A 6 5.23 4.72 -13.65
N THR A 7 4.38 4.93 -12.64
CA THR A 7 4.54 6.03 -11.70
C THR A 7 5.18 5.56 -10.41
N PHE A 8 5.80 6.48 -9.69
CA PHE A 8 6.46 6.22 -8.40
C PHE A 8 5.78 7.00 -7.28
N GLY A 9 5.72 6.41 -6.10
CA GLY A 9 5.16 7.02 -4.90
C GLY A 9 5.80 6.49 -3.63
N ALA A 10 5.59 7.19 -2.52
CA ALA A 10 6.15 6.83 -1.22
C ALA A 10 5.17 6.00 -0.39
N TRP A 11 5.69 5.00 0.33
CA TRP A 11 4.96 4.23 1.34
C TRP A 11 5.48 4.57 2.72
N MET A 12 4.58 5.01 3.59
CA MET A 12 4.88 5.56 4.90
C MET A 12 4.30 4.67 6.01
N GLU A 13 5.17 4.03 6.79
CA GLU A 13 4.76 3.19 7.93
C GLU A 13 4.73 3.97 9.27
N LEU A 14 5.34 5.13 9.33
CA LEU A 14 5.42 6.00 10.51
C LEU A 14 5.94 5.31 11.77
N ARG A 15 6.99 4.52 11.64
CA ARG A 15 7.69 3.84 12.73
C ARG A 15 9.07 4.45 12.92
N PRO A 16 9.38 5.09 14.07
CA PRO A 16 10.70 5.72 14.28
C PRO A 16 11.86 4.72 14.36
N GLY A 17 11.60 3.48 14.78
CA GLY A 17 12.63 2.44 14.95
C GLY A 17 13.23 2.39 16.35
N HIS A 18 13.91 1.26 16.64
CA HIS A 18 14.69 1.03 17.86
C HIS A 18 13.95 1.32 19.17
N GLY A 19 12.68 0.95 19.29
CA GLY A 19 11.86 1.11 20.49
C GLY A 19 11.47 2.57 20.80
N ARG A 20 11.78 3.53 19.92
CA ARG A 20 11.34 4.92 20.08
C ARG A 20 9.85 5.03 19.74
N GLN A 21 9.13 5.80 20.56
CA GLN A 21 7.78 6.23 20.21
C GLN A 21 7.84 7.44 19.28
N PRO A 22 6.91 7.57 18.32
CA PRO A 22 6.81 8.78 17.52
C PRO A 22 6.42 9.98 18.40
N ASP A 23 7.00 11.13 18.13
CA ASP A 23 6.71 12.41 18.74
C ASP A 23 6.16 13.40 17.70
N PRO A 24 5.72 14.61 18.10
CA PRO A 24 5.22 15.61 17.16
C PRO A 24 6.24 16.01 16.09
N ALA A 25 7.54 16.03 16.40
CA ALA A 25 8.58 16.37 15.43
C ALA A 25 8.70 15.29 14.36
N TYR A 26 8.67 14.00 14.76
CA TYR A 26 8.67 12.89 13.82
C TYR A 26 7.48 12.95 12.85
N TYR A 27 6.26 13.23 13.34
CA TYR A 27 5.10 13.40 12.46
C TYR A 27 5.23 14.61 11.53
N ALA A 28 5.82 15.72 12.00
CA ALA A 28 6.09 16.88 11.17
C ALA A 28 7.05 16.53 10.00
N GLU A 29 8.15 15.82 10.28
CA GLU A 29 9.07 15.30 9.27
C GLU A 29 8.35 14.41 8.24
N ARG A 30 7.49 13.48 8.69
CA ARG A 30 6.73 12.60 7.78
C ARG A 30 5.77 13.37 6.86
N LEU A 31 5.16 14.44 7.36
CA LEU A 31 4.34 15.33 6.54
C LEU A 31 5.17 16.18 5.56
N GLU A 32 6.40 16.56 5.92
CA GLU A 32 7.35 17.21 5.02
C GLU A 32 7.81 16.27 3.90
N GLU A 33 8.12 15.01 4.22
CA GLU A 33 8.43 13.97 3.23
C GLU A 33 7.25 13.76 2.26
N ALA A 34 6.01 13.75 2.74
CA ALA A 34 4.83 13.65 1.89
C ALA A 34 4.71 14.85 0.92
N ALA A 35 4.97 16.07 1.40
CA ALA A 35 5.00 17.25 0.56
C ALA A 35 6.20 17.24 -0.43
N LEU A 36 7.34 16.66 -0.04
CA LEU A 36 8.49 16.46 -0.93
C LEU A 36 8.14 15.52 -2.09
N VAL A 37 7.41 14.42 -1.83
CA VAL A 37 6.91 13.51 -2.87
C VAL A 37 6.19 14.29 -3.98
N GLU A 38 5.32 15.24 -3.61
CA GLU A 38 4.62 16.09 -4.58
C GLU A 38 5.57 17.05 -5.32
N ARG A 39 6.51 17.69 -4.60
CA ARG A 39 7.48 18.61 -5.24
C ARG A 39 8.36 17.91 -6.25
N LEU A 40 8.72 16.67 -5.98
CA LEU A 40 9.51 15.83 -6.88
C LEU A 40 8.72 15.27 -8.08
N GLY A 41 7.42 15.53 -8.17
CA GLY A 41 6.57 15.00 -9.24
C GLY A 41 6.26 13.51 -9.12
N LEU A 42 6.49 12.91 -7.94
CA LEU A 42 6.07 11.55 -7.65
C LEU A 42 4.56 11.48 -7.47
N ALA A 43 3.95 10.32 -7.76
CA ALA A 43 2.52 10.23 -8.05
C ALA A 43 1.64 10.01 -6.82
N ALA A 44 2.15 9.36 -5.76
CA ALA A 44 1.30 8.95 -4.64
C ALA A 44 2.04 8.91 -3.30
N VAL A 45 1.28 9.12 -2.22
CA VAL A 45 1.67 8.84 -0.83
C VAL A 45 0.73 7.78 -0.28
N TRP A 46 1.28 6.68 0.23
CA TRP A 46 0.54 5.58 0.82
C TRP A 46 0.85 5.45 2.31
N GLY A 47 -0.18 5.33 3.14
CA GLY A 47 -0.01 4.95 4.55
C GLY A 47 -0.06 3.43 4.71
N SER A 48 0.65 2.87 5.69
CA SER A 48 0.47 1.48 6.13
C SER A 48 -0.24 1.42 7.47
N GLU A 49 -0.66 0.22 7.91
CA GLU A 49 -1.45 0.07 9.13
C GLU A 49 -1.05 -1.17 9.91
N HIS A 50 -0.81 -0.98 11.21
CA HIS A 50 -0.78 -2.04 12.20
C HIS A 50 -1.33 -1.55 13.54
N HIS A 51 -1.92 -2.46 14.33
CA HIS A 51 -2.55 -2.16 15.60
C HIS A 51 -1.94 -2.98 16.73
N ALA A 52 -2.17 -2.53 17.98
CA ALA A 52 -1.73 -3.23 19.18
C ALA A 52 -0.22 -3.53 19.16
N VAL A 53 0.60 -2.62 18.60
CA VAL A 53 2.06 -2.71 18.50
C VAL A 53 2.72 -1.60 19.30
N GLU A 54 3.84 -1.94 19.95
CA GLU A 54 4.51 -1.01 20.88
C GLU A 54 5.50 -0.07 20.20
N ASP A 55 5.79 -0.24 18.93
CA ASP A 55 6.85 0.46 18.20
C ASP A 55 6.38 1.74 17.46
N GLY A 56 5.15 2.17 17.75
CA GLY A 56 4.59 3.41 17.22
C GLY A 56 4.21 3.39 15.73
N HIS A 57 4.05 2.18 15.15
CA HIS A 57 3.55 2.05 13.78
C HIS A 57 2.22 2.78 13.60
N LEU A 58 2.01 3.41 12.44
CA LEU A 58 0.75 4.10 12.11
C LEU A 58 -0.45 3.14 12.25
N SER A 59 -1.40 3.51 13.10
CA SER A 59 -2.61 2.72 13.35
C SER A 59 -3.84 3.24 12.63
N GLN A 60 -3.85 4.52 12.22
CA GLN A 60 -5.01 5.18 11.61
C GLN A 60 -4.57 5.97 10.37
N GLN A 61 -4.75 5.37 9.20
CA GLN A 61 -4.26 5.95 7.95
C GLN A 61 -5.07 7.17 7.50
N LEU A 62 -6.40 7.12 7.57
CA LEU A 62 -7.26 8.20 7.06
C LEU A 62 -7.01 9.55 7.77
N PRO A 63 -6.87 9.64 9.10
CA PRO A 63 -6.45 10.89 9.76
C PRO A 63 -5.09 11.42 9.28
N PHE A 64 -4.09 10.53 9.09
CA PHE A 64 -2.80 10.93 8.57
C PHE A 64 -2.90 11.44 7.12
N LEU A 65 -3.64 10.73 6.27
CA LEU A 65 -3.85 11.12 4.87
C LEU A 65 -4.64 12.44 4.74
N ALA A 66 -5.56 12.75 5.68
CA ALA A 66 -6.21 14.06 5.74
C ALA A 66 -5.19 15.19 6.00
N ALA A 67 -4.22 14.96 6.90
CA ALA A 67 -3.14 15.92 7.15
C ALA A 67 -2.22 16.09 5.92
N VAL A 68 -1.92 15.02 5.20
CA VAL A 68 -1.18 15.07 3.93
C VAL A 68 -1.99 15.81 2.87
N ALA A 69 -3.30 15.56 2.77
CA ALA A 69 -4.19 16.24 1.82
C ALA A 69 -4.16 17.77 1.99
N ALA A 70 -4.14 18.24 3.25
CA ALA A 70 -4.09 19.66 3.56
C ALA A 70 -2.76 20.35 3.19
N ARG A 71 -1.70 19.57 2.91
CA ARG A 71 -0.35 20.07 2.54
C ARG A 71 0.01 19.82 1.08
N THR A 72 -0.88 19.19 0.32
CA THR A 72 -0.63 18.79 -1.06
C THR A 72 -1.84 19.10 -1.94
N SER A 73 -1.63 19.18 -3.25
CA SER A 73 -2.68 19.56 -4.22
C SER A 73 -2.82 18.62 -5.42
N ARG A 74 -1.83 17.78 -5.69
CA ARG A 74 -1.76 16.92 -6.89
C ARG A 74 -1.53 15.45 -6.59
N VAL A 75 -0.65 15.14 -5.63
CA VAL A 75 -0.27 13.77 -5.29
C VAL A 75 -1.48 12.96 -4.82
N ARG A 76 -1.61 11.72 -5.29
CA ARG A 76 -2.64 10.78 -4.82
C ARG A 76 -2.34 10.32 -3.40
N LEU A 77 -3.38 10.01 -2.64
CA LEU A 77 -3.31 9.64 -1.23
C LEU A 77 -3.93 8.26 -1.06
N GLY A 78 -3.17 7.28 -0.61
CA GLY A 78 -3.64 5.90 -0.59
C GLY A 78 -3.52 5.22 0.77
N THR A 79 -4.46 4.34 1.09
CA THR A 79 -4.28 3.37 2.17
C THR A 79 -3.58 2.12 1.62
N GLY A 80 -2.45 1.74 2.21
CA GLY A 80 -1.63 0.65 1.67
C GLY A 80 -1.19 -0.40 2.70
N VAL A 81 -2.08 -1.17 3.33
CA VAL A 81 -3.51 -1.30 3.12
C VAL A 81 -4.27 -1.14 4.45
N LEU A 82 -5.51 -0.67 4.40
CA LEU A 82 -6.40 -0.61 5.54
C LEU A 82 -6.96 -2.01 5.84
N LEU A 83 -6.96 -2.42 7.12
CA LEU A 83 -7.40 -3.75 7.54
C LEU A 83 -8.94 -3.79 7.71
N LEU A 84 -9.66 -3.74 6.59
CA LEU A 84 -11.13 -3.59 6.57
C LEU A 84 -11.90 -4.57 7.47
N PRO A 85 -11.49 -5.83 7.70
CA PRO A 85 -12.17 -6.71 8.66
C PRO A 85 -12.29 -6.14 10.07
N LEU A 86 -11.37 -5.27 10.50
CA LEU A 86 -11.34 -4.68 11.84
C LEU A 86 -12.31 -3.50 12.01
N TYR A 87 -12.80 -2.91 10.92
CA TYR A 87 -13.61 -1.70 10.93
C TYR A 87 -15.08 -1.95 10.64
N ARG A 88 -15.93 -1.05 11.09
CA ARG A 88 -17.30 -0.92 10.55
C ARG A 88 -17.20 -0.26 9.18
N PRO A 89 -17.80 -0.83 8.13
CA PRO A 89 -17.66 -0.31 6.77
C PRO A 89 -18.25 1.11 6.62
N ARG A 90 -19.29 1.45 7.40
CA ARG A 90 -19.86 2.81 7.43
C ARG A 90 -18.84 3.85 7.89
N ASP A 91 -18.13 3.58 8.99
CA ASP A 91 -17.12 4.51 9.52
C ASP A 91 -16.02 4.77 8.48
N VAL A 92 -15.62 3.73 7.74
CA VAL A 92 -14.63 3.86 6.65
C VAL A 92 -15.19 4.68 5.49
N ALA A 93 -16.44 4.46 5.07
CA ALA A 93 -17.06 5.20 3.96
C ALA A 93 -17.19 6.69 4.28
N GLU A 94 -17.67 7.03 5.47
CA GLU A 94 -17.87 8.41 5.91
C GLU A 94 -16.52 9.13 6.08
N GLN A 95 -15.53 8.52 6.71
CA GLN A 95 -14.18 9.07 6.81
C GLN A 95 -13.53 9.26 5.43
N ALA A 96 -13.67 8.27 4.54
CA ALA A 96 -13.15 8.36 3.17
C ALA A 96 -13.79 9.52 2.39
N GLY A 97 -15.10 9.75 2.57
CA GLY A 97 -15.80 10.89 1.99
C GLY A 97 -15.21 12.24 2.45
N VAL A 98 -14.97 12.37 3.77
CA VAL A 98 -14.35 13.59 4.33
C VAL A 98 -12.93 13.78 3.78
N VAL A 99 -12.08 12.73 3.86
CA VAL A 99 -10.69 12.81 3.40
C VAL A 99 -10.62 13.13 1.92
N ASP A 100 -11.48 12.54 1.11
CA ASP A 100 -11.45 12.74 -0.34
C ASP A 100 -11.98 14.14 -0.75
N LEU A 101 -12.90 14.72 0.00
CA LEU A 101 -13.30 16.12 -0.17
C LEU A 101 -12.14 17.07 0.15
N VAL A 102 -11.44 16.87 1.27
CA VAL A 102 -10.23 17.65 1.62
C VAL A 102 -9.14 17.46 0.55
N ALA A 103 -9.02 16.25 0.02
CA ALA A 103 -8.06 15.91 -1.03
C ALA A 103 -8.47 16.38 -2.43
N GLY A 104 -9.71 16.87 -2.65
CA GLY A 104 -10.19 17.26 -3.98
C GLY A 104 -10.26 16.09 -4.97
N GLY A 105 -10.64 14.90 -4.53
CA GLY A 105 -10.80 13.72 -5.39
C GLY A 105 -9.49 12.96 -5.66
N ARG A 106 -8.54 12.96 -4.72
CA ARG A 106 -7.24 12.30 -4.87
C ARG A 106 -7.07 11.02 -4.05
N LEU A 107 -8.08 10.62 -3.26
CA LEU A 107 -8.01 9.44 -2.40
C LEU A 107 -8.03 8.14 -3.22
N LEU A 108 -7.25 7.17 -2.78
CA LEU A 108 -7.21 5.77 -3.20
C LEU A 108 -7.41 4.89 -1.96
N LEU A 109 -8.24 3.86 -2.05
CA LEU A 109 -8.52 2.99 -0.92
C LEU A 109 -7.94 1.58 -1.18
N GLY A 110 -6.84 1.25 -0.53
CA GLY A 110 -6.29 -0.09 -0.53
C GLY A 110 -6.69 -0.85 0.72
N PHE A 111 -7.16 -2.08 0.56
CA PHE A 111 -7.65 -2.93 1.64
C PHE A 111 -6.91 -4.26 1.73
N GLY A 112 -6.79 -4.77 2.96
CA GLY A 112 -6.22 -6.07 3.27
C GLY A 112 -7.08 -6.84 4.26
N ALA A 113 -6.87 -8.18 4.27
CA ALA A 113 -7.57 -9.05 5.22
C ALA A 113 -6.95 -9.02 6.63
N GLY A 114 -5.72 -8.55 6.79
CA GLY A 114 -4.96 -8.68 8.02
C GLY A 114 -4.44 -10.10 8.27
N TYR A 115 -3.48 -10.24 9.19
CA TYR A 115 -2.88 -11.54 9.52
C TYR A 115 -2.42 -11.67 10.97
N VAL A 116 -2.23 -10.55 11.68
CA VAL A 116 -1.70 -10.50 13.04
C VAL A 116 -2.81 -10.83 14.05
N GLU A 117 -2.68 -11.93 14.79
CA GLU A 117 -3.73 -12.44 15.69
C GLU A 117 -4.15 -11.39 16.74
N ARG A 118 -3.19 -10.75 17.41
CA ARG A 118 -3.47 -9.75 18.46
C ARG A 118 -4.23 -8.51 17.97
N GLU A 119 -4.13 -8.17 16.67
CA GLU A 119 -4.93 -7.09 16.10
C GLU A 119 -6.41 -7.46 16.10
N PHE A 120 -6.73 -8.69 15.71
CA PHE A 120 -8.09 -9.21 15.72
C PHE A 120 -8.64 -9.33 17.15
N ASP A 121 -7.81 -9.80 18.10
CA ASP A 121 -8.17 -9.87 19.51
C ASP A 121 -8.51 -8.47 20.07
N ALA A 122 -7.67 -7.48 19.79
CA ALA A 122 -7.86 -6.11 20.25
C ALA A 122 -9.16 -5.47 19.73
N TYR A 123 -9.61 -5.89 18.55
CA TYR A 123 -10.85 -5.40 17.93
C TYR A 123 -12.05 -6.34 18.16
N GLY A 124 -11.88 -7.47 18.86
CA GLY A 124 -12.94 -8.44 19.12
C GLY A 124 -13.45 -9.13 17.83
N VAL A 125 -12.59 -9.30 16.83
CA VAL A 125 -12.93 -9.88 15.52
C VAL A 125 -12.31 -11.26 15.38
N ASP A 126 -13.11 -12.26 14.94
CA ASP A 126 -12.59 -13.58 14.63
C ASP A 126 -11.67 -13.54 13.40
N ARG A 127 -10.35 -13.79 13.61
CA ARG A 127 -9.34 -13.83 12.53
C ARG A 127 -9.66 -14.88 11.47
N SER A 128 -10.28 -15.99 11.83
CA SER A 128 -10.63 -17.05 10.87
C SER A 128 -11.64 -16.57 9.83
N ALA A 129 -12.52 -15.62 10.20
CA ALA A 129 -13.53 -15.03 9.34
C ALA A 129 -13.00 -13.89 8.45
N ARG A 130 -11.73 -13.43 8.61
CA ARG A 130 -11.20 -12.23 7.96
C ARG A 130 -11.42 -12.15 6.45
N GLY A 131 -11.31 -13.28 5.76
CA GLY A 131 -11.49 -13.31 4.29
C GLY A 131 -12.94 -13.09 3.88
N ARG A 132 -13.90 -13.68 4.61
CA ARG A 132 -15.34 -13.47 4.42
C ARG A 132 -15.73 -12.05 4.80
N LEU A 133 -15.29 -11.58 5.96
CA LEU A 133 -15.54 -10.21 6.42
C LEU A 133 -15.00 -9.15 5.45
N LEU A 134 -13.80 -9.35 4.89
CA LEU A 134 -13.27 -8.45 3.88
C LEU A 134 -14.21 -8.37 2.66
N GLU A 135 -14.66 -9.50 2.15
CA GLU A 135 -15.52 -9.57 0.96
C GLU A 135 -16.89 -8.92 1.20
N GLU A 136 -17.55 -9.25 2.31
CA GLU A 136 -18.84 -8.68 2.71
C GLU A 136 -18.76 -7.15 2.89
N LYS A 137 -17.78 -6.70 3.67
CA LYS A 137 -17.60 -5.27 3.96
C LYS A 137 -17.17 -4.48 2.71
N LEU A 138 -16.37 -5.09 1.82
CA LEU A 138 -15.96 -4.44 0.59
C LEU A 138 -17.13 -4.30 -0.40
N THR A 139 -17.99 -5.32 -0.50
CA THR A 139 -19.21 -5.26 -1.32
C THR A 139 -20.13 -4.15 -0.83
N TRP A 140 -20.37 -4.09 0.49
CA TRP A 140 -21.13 -3.01 1.13
C TRP A 140 -20.52 -1.64 0.84
N LEU A 141 -19.20 -1.51 1.04
CA LEU A 141 -18.46 -0.25 0.88
C LEU A 141 -18.51 0.26 -0.56
N ARG A 142 -18.36 -0.63 -1.54
CA ARG A 142 -18.42 -0.27 -2.95
C ARG A 142 -19.78 0.34 -3.31
N ARG A 143 -20.89 -0.29 -2.87
CA ARG A 143 -22.23 0.24 -3.05
C ARG A 143 -22.39 1.60 -2.37
N ALA A 144 -22.00 1.69 -1.10
CA ALA A 144 -22.11 2.92 -0.31
C ALA A 144 -21.35 4.10 -0.93
N LEU A 145 -20.14 3.87 -1.42
CA LEU A 145 -19.33 4.91 -2.07
C LEU A 145 -19.87 5.33 -3.44
N ALA A 146 -20.44 4.39 -4.20
CA ALA A 146 -20.99 4.66 -5.52
C ALA A 146 -22.37 5.35 -5.45
N GLU A 147 -23.28 4.84 -4.62
CA GLU A 147 -24.68 5.26 -4.57
C GLU A 147 -24.95 6.33 -3.49
N GLY A 148 -24.12 6.40 -2.45
CA GLY A 148 -24.30 7.30 -1.30
C GLY A 148 -25.39 6.82 -0.34
N VAL A 149 -25.73 5.54 -0.40
CA VAL A 149 -26.68 4.87 0.50
C VAL A 149 -26.20 3.45 0.82
N ALA A 150 -26.66 2.92 1.94
CA ALA A 150 -26.38 1.55 2.34
C ALA A 150 -27.51 0.95 3.17
N ALA A 151 -27.78 -0.34 2.96
CA ALA A 151 -28.86 -1.10 3.60
C ALA A 151 -28.46 -1.55 5.00
N ASP A 152 -28.31 -0.62 5.94
CA ASP A 152 -27.97 -0.87 7.35
C ASP A 152 -28.93 -0.20 8.37
N GLY A 153 -30.04 0.32 7.88
CA GLY A 153 -31.16 0.75 8.71
C GLY A 153 -32.01 -0.41 9.22
N PRO A 154 -32.97 -0.12 10.11
CA PRO A 154 -33.96 -1.12 10.56
C PRO A 154 -34.62 -1.80 9.36
N ASP A 155 -34.78 -3.12 9.44
CA ASP A 155 -35.40 -3.95 8.39
C ASP A 155 -34.68 -3.87 7.01
N GLY A 156 -33.39 -3.54 6.98
CA GLY A 156 -32.57 -3.43 5.77
C GLY A 156 -32.88 -2.18 4.93
N THR A 157 -33.50 -1.16 5.52
CA THR A 157 -33.72 0.12 4.81
C THR A 157 -32.40 0.81 4.47
N ASP A 158 -32.37 1.46 3.30
CA ASP A 158 -31.24 2.25 2.87
C ASP A 158 -31.13 3.54 3.71
N LEU A 159 -29.97 3.72 4.34
CA LEU A 159 -29.60 4.96 5.03
C LEU A 159 -28.55 5.74 4.23
N PRO A 160 -28.61 7.08 4.23
CA PRO A 160 -27.59 7.90 3.58
C PRO A 160 -26.18 7.63 4.13
N VAL A 161 -25.19 7.64 3.25
CA VAL A 161 -23.76 7.66 3.56
C VAL A 161 -23.19 8.99 3.08
N ALA A 162 -22.80 9.84 4.04
CA ALA A 162 -22.37 11.21 3.78
C ALA A 162 -21.22 11.62 4.72
N PRO A 163 -20.32 12.54 4.29
CA PRO A 163 -20.33 13.18 2.97
C PRO A 163 -19.86 12.23 1.86
N ARG A 164 -20.22 12.53 0.61
CA ARG A 164 -19.82 11.73 -0.55
C ARG A 164 -18.46 12.17 -1.10
N SER A 165 -17.71 11.20 -1.61
CA SER A 165 -16.52 11.45 -2.42
C SER A 165 -16.86 12.28 -3.68
N PRO A 166 -16.00 13.23 -4.10
CA PRO A 166 -16.16 13.94 -5.37
C PRO A 166 -15.79 13.08 -6.58
N GLN A 167 -15.18 11.91 -6.38
CA GLN A 167 -14.84 10.99 -7.47
C GLN A 167 -16.07 10.21 -7.92
N PRO A 168 -16.38 10.14 -9.22
CA PRO A 168 -17.48 9.34 -9.74
C PRO A 168 -17.33 7.85 -9.32
N GLY A 169 -18.37 7.31 -8.68
CA GLY A 169 -18.34 5.93 -8.15
C GLY A 169 -17.47 5.73 -6.92
N GLY A 170 -17.00 6.81 -6.27
CA GLY A 170 -16.11 6.80 -5.11
C GLY A 170 -14.62 6.65 -5.47
N PRO A 171 -13.71 6.66 -4.48
CA PRO A 171 -12.28 6.42 -4.68
C PRO A 171 -12.00 5.05 -5.30
N PRO A 172 -10.97 4.90 -6.15
CA PRO A 172 -10.54 3.59 -6.65
C PRO A 172 -10.18 2.64 -5.49
N LEU A 173 -10.59 1.37 -5.61
CA LEU A 173 -10.41 0.34 -4.59
C LEU A 173 -9.31 -0.63 -5.01
N PHE A 174 -8.29 -0.79 -4.17
CA PHE A 174 -7.20 -1.76 -4.34
C PHE A 174 -7.29 -2.85 -3.30
N LEU A 175 -6.92 -4.07 -3.66
CA LEU A 175 -6.84 -5.18 -2.71
C LEU A 175 -5.43 -5.76 -2.64
N GLY A 176 -4.97 -6.04 -1.42
CA GLY A 176 -3.75 -6.77 -1.14
C GLY A 176 -3.97 -8.29 -1.11
N GLY A 177 -2.85 -9.02 -1.18
CA GLY A 177 -2.78 -10.47 -1.04
C GLY A 177 -2.28 -11.20 -2.27
N THR A 178 -1.69 -12.38 -2.06
CA THR A 178 -1.07 -13.22 -3.09
C THR A 178 -1.63 -14.65 -3.15
N ALA A 179 -2.47 -15.03 -2.18
CA ALA A 179 -3.13 -16.34 -2.20
C ALA A 179 -4.17 -16.40 -3.33
N PRO A 180 -4.41 -17.57 -3.98
CA PRO A 180 -5.37 -17.68 -5.09
C PRO A 180 -6.76 -17.10 -4.78
N ARG A 181 -7.29 -17.35 -3.56
CA ARG A 181 -8.57 -16.78 -3.12
C ARG A 181 -8.54 -15.24 -2.95
N ALA A 182 -7.38 -14.67 -2.61
CA ALA A 182 -7.23 -13.21 -2.53
C ALA A 182 -7.18 -12.61 -3.94
N LEU A 183 -6.45 -13.22 -4.86
CA LEU A 183 -6.38 -12.80 -6.26
C LEU A 183 -7.73 -12.92 -6.99
N ASP A 184 -8.52 -13.94 -6.66
CA ASP A 184 -9.91 -14.03 -7.15
C ASP A 184 -10.78 -12.84 -6.65
N ARG A 185 -10.63 -12.44 -5.37
CA ARG A 185 -11.30 -11.23 -4.87
C ARG A 185 -10.82 -9.96 -5.58
N VAL A 186 -9.52 -9.82 -5.82
CA VAL A 186 -8.97 -8.70 -6.60
C VAL A 186 -9.68 -8.62 -7.95
N ALA A 187 -9.75 -9.75 -8.66
CA ALA A 187 -10.38 -9.81 -9.99
C ALA A 187 -11.86 -9.43 -9.99
N ARG A 188 -12.61 -9.81 -8.96
CA ARG A 188 -14.05 -9.55 -8.88
C ARG A 188 -14.40 -8.18 -8.28
N LEU A 189 -13.65 -7.74 -7.28
CA LEU A 189 -14.10 -6.66 -6.38
C LEU A 189 -13.18 -5.43 -6.36
N ALA A 190 -11.99 -5.44 -6.97
CA ALA A 190 -11.06 -4.33 -6.90
C ALA A 190 -10.86 -3.62 -8.24
N ASP A 191 -10.50 -2.34 -8.20
CA ASP A 191 -10.08 -1.58 -9.38
C ASP A 191 -8.60 -1.84 -9.71
N GLY A 192 -7.82 -2.32 -8.73
CA GLY A 192 -6.42 -2.68 -8.89
C GLY A 192 -5.89 -3.63 -7.81
N TRP A 193 -4.69 -4.13 -8.03
CA TRP A 193 -3.98 -5.01 -7.10
C TRP A 193 -2.85 -4.28 -6.39
N PHE A 194 -2.87 -4.30 -5.04
CA PHE A 194 -1.77 -3.85 -4.23
C PHE A 194 -0.84 -5.03 -3.96
N ALA A 195 0.14 -5.21 -4.87
CA ALA A 195 1.05 -6.35 -4.93
C ALA A 195 2.25 -6.13 -4.01
N LEU A 196 2.09 -6.48 -2.72
CA LEU A 196 3.18 -6.38 -1.75
C LEU A 196 4.20 -7.49 -1.99
N GLY A 197 5.39 -7.13 -2.45
CA GLY A 197 6.51 -8.02 -2.66
C GLY A 197 7.41 -8.14 -1.45
N HIS A 198 7.52 -7.07 -0.64
CA HIS A 198 8.54 -6.94 0.38
C HIS A 198 9.90 -7.39 -0.16
N TYR A 199 10.37 -8.53 0.32
CA TYR A 199 11.60 -9.23 -0.09
C TYR A 199 11.31 -10.56 -0.83
N ARG A 200 10.06 -10.82 -1.20
CA ARG A 200 9.61 -12.08 -1.87
C ARG A 200 9.02 -11.82 -3.26
N TRP A 201 9.71 -11.02 -4.05
CA TRP A 201 9.33 -10.62 -5.42
C TRP A 201 8.88 -11.77 -6.28
N GLN A 202 9.62 -12.90 -6.19
CA GLN A 202 9.33 -14.11 -6.94
C GLN A 202 7.89 -14.55 -6.71
N LYS A 203 7.50 -14.70 -5.43
CA LYS A 203 6.16 -15.15 -5.05
C LYS A 203 5.06 -14.18 -5.50
N THR A 204 5.36 -12.87 -5.46
CA THR A 204 4.41 -11.86 -5.89
C THR A 204 4.24 -11.88 -7.40
N ALA A 205 5.35 -12.00 -8.17
CA ALA A 205 5.30 -12.12 -9.61
C ALA A 205 4.58 -13.40 -10.06
N ASP A 206 4.76 -14.52 -9.36
CA ASP A 206 4.05 -15.78 -9.63
C ASP A 206 2.52 -15.66 -9.42
N GLY A 207 2.06 -14.64 -8.67
CA GLY A 207 0.64 -14.33 -8.52
C GLY A 207 0.00 -13.69 -9.76
N TRP A 208 0.78 -13.03 -10.63
CA TRP A 208 0.22 -12.34 -11.79
C TRP A 208 -0.52 -13.26 -12.78
N PRO A 209 0.03 -14.40 -13.22
CA PRO A 209 -0.70 -15.30 -14.11
C PRO A 209 -2.04 -15.78 -13.50
N VAL A 210 -2.07 -16.01 -12.18
CA VAL A 210 -3.28 -16.42 -11.47
C VAL A 210 -4.32 -15.31 -11.48
N LEU A 211 -3.89 -14.06 -11.22
CA LEU A 211 -4.77 -12.88 -11.29
C LEU A 211 -5.27 -12.64 -12.71
N ALA A 212 -4.39 -12.69 -13.71
CA ALA A 212 -4.75 -12.49 -15.11
C ALA A 212 -5.85 -13.46 -15.57
N GLU A 213 -5.72 -14.74 -15.16
CA GLU A 213 -6.75 -15.75 -15.44
C GLU A 213 -8.05 -15.47 -14.67
N ALA A 214 -7.97 -15.03 -13.43
CA ALA A 214 -9.15 -14.65 -12.65
C ALA A 214 -9.87 -13.43 -13.26
N LEU A 215 -9.12 -12.43 -13.77
CA LEU A 215 -9.69 -11.28 -14.49
C LEU A 215 -10.44 -11.72 -15.75
N ARG A 216 -9.85 -12.60 -16.57
CA ARG A 216 -10.53 -13.15 -17.76
C ARG A 216 -11.83 -13.87 -17.39
N ARG A 217 -11.82 -14.72 -16.36
CA ARG A 217 -13.04 -15.38 -15.86
C ARG A 217 -14.09 -14.40 -15.36
N ALA A 218 -13.67 -13.26 -14.79
CA ALA A 218 -14.57 -12.20 -14.37
C ALA A 218 -15.01 -11.28 -15.52
N GLY A 219 -14.62 -11.55 -16.77
CA GLY A 219 -14.96 -10.72 -17.93
C GLY A 219 -14.29 -9.35 -17.92
N ARG A 220 -13.14 -9.23 -17.21
CA ARG A 220 -12.43 -7.95 -17.04
C ARG A 220 -11.16 -7.89 -17.87
N PRO A 221 -10.80 -6.71 -18.40
CA PRO A 221 -9.55 -6.53 -19.14
C PRO A 221 -8.33 -6.82 -18.26
N VAL A 222 -7.38 -7.55 -18.82
CA VAL A 222 -6.07 -7.84 -18.18
C VAL A 222 -5.09 -6.72 -18.48
N ASP A 223 -5.07 -6.25 -19.72
CA ASP A 223 -4.18 -5.19 -20.17
C ASP A 223 -4.56 -3.87 -19.50
N GLY A 224 -3.56 -3.16 -19.00
CA GLY A 224 -3.77 -1.91 -18.28
C GLY A 224 -4.42 -2.05 -16.90
N PHE A 225 -4.59 -3.28 -16.37
CA PHE A 225 -5.09 -3.46 -15.01
C PHE A 225 -4.11 -2.85 -14.00
N PRO A 226 -4.56 -1.94 -13.12
CA PRO A 226 -3.67 -1.26 -12.17
C PRO A 226 -3.00 -2.22 -11.19
N VAL A 227 -1.68 -2.21 -11.17
CA VAL A 227 -0.86 -3.01 -10.22
C VAL A 227 0.10 -2.08 -9.51
N VAL A 228 -0.09 -1.92 -8.20
CA VAL A 228 0.82 -1.19 -7.32
C VAL A 228 1.79 -2.19 -6.71
N VAL A 229 3.07 -2.03 -6.97
CA VAL A 229 4.12 -2.89 -6.40
C VAL A 229 4.81 -2.18 -5.24
N GLY A 230 4.80 -2.79 -4.05
CA GLY A 230 5.48 -2.26 -2.86
C GLY A 230 6.93 -2.75 -2.78
N VAL A 231 7.91 -1.84 -2.73
CA VAL A 231 9.34 -2.15 -2.78
C VAL A 231 10.13 -1.43 -1.69
N HIS A 232 11.18 -2.07 -1.16
CA HIS A 232 12.29 -1.35 -0.55
C HIS A 232 13.24 -0.93 -1.67
N LEU A 233 13.48 0.37 -1.82
CA LEU A 233 14.30 0.92 -2.89
C LEU A 233 15.22 2.01 -2.32
N TRP A 234 16.52 1.85 -2.55
CA TRP A 234 17.55 2.76 -2.06
C TRP A 234 18.64 2.97 -3.12
N VAL A 235 18.77 4.20 -3.59
CA VAL A 235 19.76 4.56 -4.60
C VAL A 235 21.07 4.95 -3.91
N SER A 236 22.17 4.29 -4.28
CA SER A 236 23.50 4.58 -3.71
C SER A 236 24.58 4.38 -4.76
N ASP A 237 25.62 5.23 -4.73
CA ASP A 237 26.83 5.06 -5.56
C ASP A 237 27.76 3.99 -4.96
N ASP A 238 27.59 3.69 -3.66
CA ASP A 238 28.26 2.59 -2.95
C ASP A 238 27.20 1.72 -2.25
N PRO A 239 26.53 0.84 -3.01
CA PRO A 239 25.44 0.02 -2.48
C PRO A 239 25.88 -0.94 -1.37
N GLU A 240 27.12 -1.42 -1.40
CA GLU A 240 27.64 -2.32 -0.37
C GLU A 240 27.77 -1.59 0.98
N ARG A 241 28.32 -0.39 0.96
CA ARG A 241 28.43 0.44 2.17
C ARG A 241 27.05 0.85 2.68
N ALA A 242 26.18 1.38 1.81
CA ALA A 242 24.83 1.79 2.19
C ALA A 242 24.04 0.63 2.80
N TRP A 243 24.17 -0.58 2.24
CA TRP A 243 23.57 -1.77 2.81
C TRP A 243 24.14 -2.10 4.19
N ALA A 244 25.46 -2.14 4.32
CA ALA A 244 26.12 -2.57 5.55
C ALA A 244 25.89 -1.60 6.74
N THR A 245 25.83 -0.29 6.46
CA THR A 245 25.84 0.73 7.53
C THR A 245 24.47 1.37 7.82
N GLU A 246 23.53 1.35 6.87
CA GLU A 246 22.27 2.09 6.99
C GLU A 246 21.06 1.19 6.72
N LEU A 247 20.89 0.77 5.48
CA LEU A 247 19.66 0.13 5.04
C LEU A 247 19.49 -1.29 5.57
N GLY A 248 20.54 -2.10 5.56
CA GLY A 248 20.48 -3.49 6.02
C GLY A 248 20.03 -3.62 7.49
N PRO A 249 20.61 -2.88 8.44
CA PRO A 249 20.13 -2.85 9.82
C PRO A 249 18.66 -2.39 9.96
N ALA A 250 18.26 -1.34 9.22
CA ALA A 250 16.89 -0.82 9.25
C ALA A 250 15.88 -1.84 8.70
N VAL A 251 16.19 -2.49 7.59
CA VAL A 251 15.35 -3.55 6.99
C VAL A 251 15.31 -4.78 7.89
N ALA A 252 16.43 -5.18 8.49
CA ALA A 252 16.48 -6.31 9.42
C ALA A 252 15.57 -6.06 10.63
N TYR A 253 15.66 -4.88 11.23
CA TYR A 253 14.77 -4.47 12.33
C TYR A 253 13.29 -4.54 11.91
N GLN A 254 12.96 -3.98 10.78
CA GLN A 254 11.60 -3.96 10.26
C GLN A 254 11.05 -5.38 10.05
N LEU A 255 11.83 -6.25 9.41
CA LEU A 255 11.44 -7.63 9.14
C LEU A 255 11.31 -8.45 10.41
N ASP A 256 12.17 -8.21 11.41
CA ASP A 256 12.09 -8.84 12.72
C ASP A 256 10.78 -8.49 13.42
N ARG A 257 10.34 -7.22 13.35
CA ARG A 257 9.04 -6.80 13.89
C ARG A 257 7.86 -7.47 13.16
N TYR A 258 7.88 -7.55 11.83
CA TYR A 258 6.85 -8.26 11.08
C TYR A 258 6.80 -9.76 11.39
N ASN A 259 7.95 -10.40 11.59
CA ASN A 259 8.01 -11.81 12.00
C ASN A 259 7.46 -12.02 13.42
N ASP A 260 7.78 -11.10 14.34
CA ASP A 260 7.27 -11.12 15.70
C ASP A 260 5.73 -11.02 15.74
N TRP A 261 5.17 -10.16 14.90
CA TRP A 261 3.71 -10.02 14.79
C TRP A 261 3.03 -11.19 14.09
N ALA A 262 3.71 -11.82 13.14
CA ALA A 262 3.20 -13.00 12.44
C ALA A 262 3.25 -14.29 13.28
N THR A 263 3.85 -14.23 14.48
CA THR A 263 3.94 -15.36 15.41
C THR A 263 2.59 -15.55 16.09
N ASP A 264 1.96 -16.70 15.88
CA ASP A 264 0.75 -17.11 16.60
C ASP A 264 1.13 -17.51 18.04
N ARG A 265 0.15 -17.47 18.98
CA ARG A 265 0.36 -17.83 20.40
C ARG A 265 1.03 -19.18 20.60
N ASP A 266 0.82 -20.10 19.68
CA ASP A 266 1.29 -21.50 19.76
C ASP A 266 2.59 -21.73 18.96
N ARG A 267 3.16 -20.70 18.34
CA ARG A 267 4.41 -20.80 17.58
C ARG A 267 5.55 -20.10 18.31
N PRO A 268 6.72 -20.75 18.43
CA PRO A 268 7.88 -20.08 19.00
C PRO A 268 8.26 -18.87 18.14
N ARG A 269 8.72 -17.81 18.83
CA ARG A 269 9.27 -16.63 18.15
C ARG A 269 10.41 -17.07 17.25
N PRO A 270 10.44 -16.66 15.96
CA PRO A 270 11.58 -16.90 15.10
C PRO A 270 12.85 -16.23 15.65
N GLU A 271 14.01 -16.79 15.32
CA GLU A 271 15.28 -16.13 15.60
C GLU A 271 15.33 -14.73 14.97
N PRO A 272 15.94 -13.74 15.65
CA PRO A 272 16.08 -12.40 15.12
C PRO A 272 16.74 -12.39 13.75
N ILE A 273 16.26 -11.50 12.88
CA ILE A 273 16.80 -11.35 11.54
C ILE A 273 18.07 -10.50 11.59
N GLU A 274 19.20 -11.13 11.26
CA GLU A 274 20.47 -10.43 11.12
C GLU A 274 20.61 -9.82 9.71
N ALA A 275 21.01 -8.54 9.63
CA ALA A 275 21.21 -7.84 8.35
C ALA A 275 22.17 -8.59 7.41
N ALA A 276 23.24 -9.21 7.98
CA ALA A 276 24.22 -9.98 7.23
C ALA A 276 23.64 -11.23 6.54
N ARG A 277 22.52 -11.77 7.03
CA ARG A 277 21.84 -12.93 6.43
C ARG A 277 20.82 -12.53 5.36
N LEU A 278 20.46 -11.25 5.28
CA LEU A 278 19.57 -10.74 4.24
C LEU A 278 20.38 -10.53 2.95
N LYS A 279 19.82 -11.01 1.85
CA LYS A 279 20.41 -10.73 0.55
C LYS A 279 20.02 -9.32 0.10
N ARG A 280 20.99 -8.49 -0.23
CA ARG A 280 20.77 -7.14 -0.80
C ARG A 280 19.86 -7.16 -2.03
N SER A 281 19.91 -8.23 -2.83
CA SER A 281 19.04 -8.41 -4.00
C SER A 281 17.55 -8.57 -3.67
N ALA A 282 17.20 -8.84 -2.40
CA ALA A 282 15.81 -8.88 -1.95
C ALA A 282 15.25 -7.48 -1.68
N VAL A 283 16.15 -6.49 -1.55
CA VAL A 283 15.87 -5.07 -1.40
C VAL A 283 16.64 -4.38 -2.50
N LEU A 284 15.99 -3.51 -3.27
CA LEU A 284 16.62 -2.81 -4.39
C LEU A 284 17.56 -1.72 -3.84
N CYS A 285 18.74 -2.12 -3.36
CA CYS A 285 19.82 -1.23 -2.93
C CYS A 285 20.92 -1.28 -3.99
N ASP A 286 20.94 -0.30 -4.90
CA ASP A 286 21.88 -0.26 -6.01
C ASP A 286 22.07 1.16 -6.55
N THR A 287 22.90 1.32 -7.59
CA THR A 287 22.95 2.55 -8.38
C THR A 287 21.59 2.79 -9.07
N GLY A 288 21.32 4.02 -9.52
CA GLY A 288 20.09 4.32 -10.27
C GLY A 288 19.92 3.41 -11.48
N GLU A 289 20.98 3.17 -12.25
CA GLU A 289 20.97 2.25 -13.40
C GLU A 289 20.68 0.80 -13.00
N GLY A 290 21.29 0.32 -11.91
CA GLY A 290 21.06 -1.02 -11.38
C GLY A 290 19.61 -1.23 -10.97
N ILE A 291 19.00 -0.23 -10.31
CA ILE A 291 17.59 -0.26 -9.92
C ILE A 291 16.67 -0.25 -11.14
N VAL A 292 16.95 0.58 -12.14
CA VAL A 292 16.17 0.61 -13.39
C VAL A 292 16.22 -0.76 -14.07
N ALA A 293 17.40 -1.39 -14.17
CA ALA A 293 17.54 -2.72 -14.74
C ALA A 293 16.73 -3.77 -13.96
N ALA A 294 16.81 -3.74 -12.63
CA ALA A 294 16.07 -4.67 -11.75
C ALA A 294 14.55 -4.51 -11.88
N LEU A 295 14.04 -3.28 -11.89
CA LEU A 295 12.61 -3.00 -12.06
C LEU A 295 12.13 -3.36 -13.47
N THR A 296 12.93 -3.13 -14.51
CA THR A 296 12.61 -3.55 -15.88
C THR A 296 12.47 -5.07 -15.98
N GLY A 297 13.41 -5.83 -15.40
CA GLY A 297 13.33 -7.28 -15.36
C GLY A 297 12.13 -7.79 -14.51
N LEU A 298 11.71 -7.05 -13.49
CA LEU A 298 10.49 -7.37 -12.74
C LEU A 298 9.24 -7.14 -13.59
N GLN A 299 9.18 -6.08 -14.41
CA GLN A 299 8.02 -5.79 -15.28
C GLN A 299 7.72 -6.90 -16.28
N GLU A 300 8.73 -7.64 -16.74
CA GLU A 300 8.55 -8.77 -17.66
C GLU A 300 7.69 -9.90 -17.05
N ARG A 301 7.67 -9.99 -15.73
CA ARG A 301 6.97 -11.04 -14.97
C ARG A 301 5.75 -10.52 -14.22
N LEU A 302 5.78 -9.29 -13.81
CA LEU A 302 4.73 -8.59 -13.07
C LEU A 302 4.55 -7.20 -13.71
N PRO A 303 3.59 -7.01 -14.62
CA PRO A 303 3.39 -5.76 -15.35
C PRO A 303 2.81 -4.68 -14.41
N PHE A 304 3.64 -4.23 -13.47
CA PHE A 304 3.23 -3.17 -12.56
C PHE A 304 3.07 -1.83 -13.30
N THR A 305 2.12 -1.05 -12.83
CA THR A 305 1.80 0.28 -13.32
C THR A 305 2.24 1.38 -12.34
N HIS A 306 2.41 1.02 -11.07
CA HIS A 306 2.79 1.96 -10.02
C HIS A 306 3.78 1.30 -9.07
N VAL A 307 4.84 2.03 -8.72
CA VAL A 307 5.83 1.63 -7.71
C VAL A 307 5.57 2.41 -6.43
N CYS A 308 5.37 1.69 -5.33
CA CYS A 308 5.21 2.24 -4.00
C CYS A 308 6.44 1.89 -3.19
N LEU A 309 7.35 2.85 -2.96
CA LEU A 309 8.61 2.59 -2.27
C LEU A 309 8.53 2.92 -0.78
N TRP A 310 9.11 2.08 0.08
CA TRP A 310 9.36 2.46 1.46
C TRP A 310 10.28 3.68 1.51
N SER A 311 9.69 4.85 1.79
CA SER A 311 10.41 6.11 1.73
C SER A 311 11.42 6.28 2.86
N ARG A 312 11.08 5.79 4.05
CA ARG A 312 11.94 5.88 5.24
C ARG A 312 11.81 4.60 6.08
N PRO A 313 12.64 3.59 5.83
CA PRO A 313 12.74 2.43 6.72
C PRO A 313 13.04 2.84 8.17
N SER A 314 12.55 2.05 9.13
CA SER A 314 12.67 2.34 10.57
C SER A 314 14.13 2.60 11.00
N GLY A 315 14.35 3.75 11.64
CA GLY A 315 15.69 4.15 12.13
C GLY A 315 16.52 4.95 11.13
N ILE A 316 16.08 5.11 9.88
CA ILE A 316 16.74 5.99 8.91
C ILE A 316 16.46 7.46 9.24
N ALA A 317 17.48 8.30 9.12
CA ALA A 317 17.36 9.74 9.32
C ALA A 317 16.47 10.40 8.27
N HIS A 318 15.81 11.50 8.65
CA HIS A 318 14.91 12.26 7.76
C HIS A 318 15.62 12.74 6.49
N GLU A 319 16.81 13.32 6.65
CA GLU A 319 17.61 13.86 5.56
C GLU A 319 18.03 12.77 4.57
N ALA A 320 18.40 11.60 5.06
CA ALA A 320 18.76 10.46 4.21
C ALA A 320 17.56 9.92 3.42
N ALA A 321 16.38 9.88 4.04
CA ALA A 321 15.13 9.49 3.37
C ALA A 321 14.75 10.50 2.28
N CYS A 322 14.85 11.80 2.55
CA CYS A 322 14.61 12.87 1.57
C CYS A 322 15.58 12.78 0.39
N ALA A 323 16.89 12.62 0.69
CA ALA A 323 17.91 12.47 -0.35
C ALA A 323 17.66 11.22 -1.25
N ASN A 324 17.21 10.12 -0.66
CA ASN A 324 16.83 8.94 -1.45
C ASN A 324 15.62 9.22 -2.36
N LEU A 325 14.58 9.90 -1.87
CA LEU A 325 13.43 10.29 -2.70
C LEU A 325 13.84 11.18 -3.88
N GLU A 326 14.74 12.14 -3.64
CA GLU A 326 15.31 13.02 -4.69
C GLU A 326 16.09 12.20 -5.72
N ARG A 327 16.90 11.24 -5.29
CA ARG A 327 17.64 10.35 -6.19
C ARG A 327 16.70 9.47 -7.00
N VAL A 328 15.69 8.89 -6.41
CA VAL A 328 14.67 8.10 -7.11
C VAL A 328 13.98 8.93 -8.19
N ALA A 329 13.58 10.15 -7.88
CA ALA A 329 12.92 11.05 -8.83
C ALA A 329 13.84 11.47 -9.99
N ARG A 330 15.14 11.63 -9.75
CA ARG A 330 16.13 12.06 -10.72
C ARG A 330 16.71 10.91 -11.55
N GLU A 331 16.99 9.76 -10.93
CA GLU A 331 17.82 8.69 -11.50
C GLU A 331 17.02 7.45 -11.93
N VAL A 332 15.83 7.23 -11.33
CA VAL A 332 15.04 6.01 -11.58
C VAL A 332 13.74 6.31 -12.32
N ALA A 333 12.91 7.20 -11.78
CA ALA A 333 11.58 7.48 -12.33
C ALA A 333 11.57 7.92 -13.80
N PRO A 334 12.54 8.70 -14.33
CA PRO A 334 12.55 9.11 -15.72
C PRO A 334 12.67 7.96 -16.72
N ALA A 335 13.28 6.83 -16.35
CA ALA A 335 13.35 5.65 -17.21
C ALA A 335 11.98 5.01 -17.49
N PHE A 336 11.01 5.24 -16.62
CA PHE A 336 9.62 4.74 -16.72
C PHE A 336 8.64 5.83 -17.16
N ALA A 337 9.14 6.96 -17.65
CA ALA A 337 8.28 8.06 -18.09
C ALA A 337 7.44 7.67 -19.31
N GLY A 338 6.20 8.16 -19.32
CA GLY A 338 5.24 7.93 -20.40
C GLY A 338 3.84 8.42 -19.98
N PRO A 339 2.80 8.08 -20.75
CA PRO A 339 1.43 8.35 -20.32
C PRO A 339 1.19 7.70 -18.95
N ALA A 340 0.74 8.50 -17.98
CA ALA A 340 0.50 8.00 -16.63
C ALA A 340 -0.56 6.89 -16.65
N PRO A 341 -0.25 5.68 -16.16
CA PRO A 341 -1.23 4.62 -16.08
C PRO A 341 -2.42 5.04 -15.21
N PRO A 342 -3.65 4.62 -15.57
CA PRO A 342 -4.84 4.96 -14.80
C PRO A 342 -4.83 4.28 -13.42
N TRP A 343 -5.41 4.93 -12.42
CA TRP A 343 -5.65 4.34 -11.10
C TRP A 343 -6.92 3.48 -11.04
N ARG A 344 -7.75 3.57 -12.06
CA ARG A 344 -8.92 2.72 -12.31
C ARG A 344 -8.95 2.44 -13.80
N ASN A 345 -9.17 1.18 -14.17
CA ASN A 345 -9.37 0.86 -15.58
C ASN A 345 -10.68 1.50 -16.06
N PRO A 346 -10.66 2.44 -17.02
CA PRO A 346 -11.86 3.14 -17.49
C PRO A 346 -12.89 2.19 -18.15
N ASP A 347 -12.42 1.08 -18.72
CA ASP A 347 -13.26 0.10 -19.41
C ASP A 347 -13.78 -1.02 -18.49
N ALA A 348 -13.38 -1.00 -17.22
CA ALA A 348 -13.81 -1.99 -16.24
C ALA A 348 -15.18 -1.60 -15.66
N THR A 349 -16.27 -2.03 -16.30
CA THR A 349 -17.52 -2.21 -15.58
C THR A 349 -17.30 -3.29 -14.52
N VAL A 350 -17.19 -2.87 -13.27
CA VAL A 350 -17.23 -3.83 -12.15
C VAL A 350 -18.65 -4.43 -12.20
N GLY A 351 -18.73 -5.72 -12.53
CA GLY A 351 -20.01 -6.39 -12.71
C GLY A 351 -20.89 -6.19 -11.50
N GLU A 352 -22.17 -5.95 -11.76
CA GLU A 352 -23.19 -5.98 -10.71
C GLU A 352 -23.02 -7.29 -9.94
N VAL A 353 -22.73 -7.18 -8.66
CA VAL A 353 -22.69 -8.33 -7.75
C VAL A 353 -24.16 -8.80 -7.63
N ARG A 354 -24.49 -9.85 -8.41
CA ARG A 354 -25.78 -10.56 -8.30
C ARG A 354 -25.78 -11.43 -7.06
#